data_619a09d2f4fbc0e0049d0c79a0e5bfc1
#
_entry.id   619a09d2f4fbc0e0049d0c79a0e5bfc1
#
_cell.length_a   1.000
_cell.length_b   1.000
_cell.length_c   1.000
_cell.angle_alpha   90.00
_cell.angle_beta   90.00
_cell.angle_gamma   90.00
#
_symmetry.space_group_name_H-M   'P 1'
#
loop_
_entity.id
_entity.type
_entity.pdbx_description
1 polymer ?
#
loop_
_entity_poly.entity_id
_entity_poly.type
_entity_poly.pdbx_seq_one_letter_code
_entity_poly.pdbx_strand_id
1 'polypeptide(L)'
;MVAIYELRTYTLHPGKINEAIDLYTNAGWPALEPFQKYLVGYFTGDIGALNQIVHLWKFGDDADRRAMWQEIYAIEGFMAFAAKFRPLIRIQENKLLLASPWGPHP
;
A
#
# COMPACT_ATOMS: atom_id res chain seq x y z
N MET A 1 11.86 -21.18 -3.37
CA MET A 1 11.23 -20.34 -2.34
C MET A 1 10.03 -19.63 -2.94
N VAL A 2 8.92 -19.61 -2.23
CA VAL A 2 7.69 -19.00 -2.71
C VAL A 2 7.65 -17.56 -2.25
N ALA A 3 7.40 -16.63 -3.18
CA ALA A 3 7.28 -15.21 -2.84
C ALA A 3 6.03 -14.96 -2.00
N ILE A 4 6.12 -13.98 -1.12
CA ILE A 4 5.00 -13.50 -0.32
C ILE A 4 4.52 -12.20 -0.92
N TYR A 5 3.20 -12.07 -1.07
CA TYR A 5 2.57 -10.84 -1.53
C TYR A 5 1.77 -10.25 -0.38
N GLU A 6 1.82 -8.94 -0.24
CA GLU A 6 0.98 -8.23 0.71
C GLU A 6 -0.01 -7.36 -0.05
N LEU A 7 -1.29 -7.67 0.09
CA LEU A 7 -2.39 -6.88 -0.47
C LEU A 7 -2.94 -5.99 0.64
N ARG A 8 -2.86 -4.69 0.44
CA ARG A 8 -3.37 -3.71 1.40
C ARG A 8 -4.53 -2.97 0.77
N THR A 9 -5.67 -2.96 1.47
CA THR A 9 -6.86 -2.26 1.02
C THR A 9 -7.28 -1.26 2.07
N TYR A 10 -7.30 0.01 1.68
CA TYR A 10 -7.80 1.09 2.52
C TYR A 10 -9.15 1.52 2.00
N THR A 11 -10.19 1.38 2.82
CA THR A 11 -11.51 1.95 2.54
C THR A 11 -11.60 3.27 3.29
N LEU A 12 -11.77 4.35 2.54
CA LEU A 12 -11.80 5.70 3.08
C LEU A 12 -13.22 6.10 3.47
N HIS A 13 -13.33 7.13 4.30
CA HIS A 13 -14.63 7.74 4.56
C HIS A 13 -15.21 8.32 3.27
N PRO A 14 -16.53 8.35 3.11
CA PRO A 14 -17.15 8.91 1.91
C PRO A 14 -16.68 10.33 1.61
N GLY A 15 -16.38 10.59 0.34
CA GLY A 15 -15.94 11.89 -0.12
C GLY A 15 -14.46 12.20 0.10
N LYS A 16 -13.67 11.27 0.63
CA LYS A 16 -12.26 11.52 0.98
C LYS A 16 -11.26 11.03 -0.06
N ILE A 17 -11.71 10.40 -1.14
CA ILE A 17 -10.80 9.81 -2.12
C ILE A 17 -9.91 10.85 -2.81
N ASN A 18 -10.47 12.01 -3.17
CA ASN A 18 -9.69 13.05 -3.84
C ASN A 18 -8.63 13.64 -2.92
N GLU A 19 -8.96 13.89 -1.67
CA GLU A 19 -8.00 14.33 -0.67
C GLU A 19 -6.87 13.32 -0.49
N ALA A 20 -7.22 12.02 -0.44
CA ALA A 20 -6.25 10.94 -0.32
C ALA A 20 -5.32 10.87 -1.53
N ILE A 21 -5.87 11.02 -2.74
CA ILE A 21 -5.07 11.02 -3.97
C ILE A 21 -4.08 12.19 -3.95
N ASP A 22 -4.52 13.37 -3.53
CA ASP A 22 -3.64 14.54 -3.44
C ASP A 22 -2.52 14.31 -2.42
N LEU A 23 -2.84 13.73 -1.26
CA LEU A 23 -1.84 13.41 -0.25
C LEU A 23 -0.80 12.42 -0.76
N TYR A 24 -1.25 11.36 -1.45
CA TYR A 24 -0.33 10.39 -2.05
C TYR A 24 0.52 11.03 -3.13
N THR A 25 -0.08 11.79 -4.03
CA THR A 25 0.64 12.41 -5.14
C THR A 25 1.73 13.36 -4.64
N ASN A 26 1.43 14.15 -3.63
CA ASN A 26 2.31 15.22 -3.17
C ASN A 26 3.28 14.81 -2.06
N ALA A 27 2.96 13.78 -1.29
CA ALA A 27 3.76 13.41 -0.13
C ALA A 27 3.98 11.89 0.01
N GLY A 28 2.92 11.08 -0.11
CA GLY A 28 3.02 9.64 0.11
C GLY A 28 3.88 8.94 -0.91
N TRP A 29 3.62 9.16 -2.19
CA TRP A 29 4.39 8.52 -3.25
C TRP A 29 5.86 8.97 -3.26
N PRO A 30 6.20 10.25 -3.14
CA PRO A 30 7.60 10.64 -3.05
C PRO A 30 8.37 9.92 -1.94
N ALA A 31 7.72 9.61 -0.81
CA ALA A 31 8.34 8.87 0.27
C ALA A 31 8.46 7.37 -0.03
N LEU A 32 7.51 6.81 -0.78
CA LEU A 32 7.47 5.38 -1.10
C LEU A 32 8.26 5.02 -2.35
N GLU A 33 8.48 5.96 -3.25
CA GLU A 33 9.13 5.72 -4.53
C GLU A 33 10.48 4.98 -4.43
N PRO A 34 11.34 5.27 -3.43
CA PRO A 34 12.60 4.51 -3.28
C PRO A 34 12.40 3.01 -3.03
N PHE A 35 11.20 2.59 -2.64
CA PHE A 35 10.88 1.18 -2.36
C PHE A 35 10.09 0.52 -3.48
N GLN A 36 9.98 1.16 -4.64
CA GLN A 36 9.15 0.65 -5.73
C GLN A 36 9.58 -0.71 -6.27
N LYS A 37 10.80 -1.16 -5.99
CA LYS A 37 11.25 -2.50 -6.37
C LYS A 37 10.42 -3.61 -5.70
N TYR A 38 9.78 -3.31 -4.58
CA TYR A 38 8.90 -4.26 -3.90
C TYR A 38 7.44 -4.09 -4.32
N LEU A 39 7.12 -3.05 -5.05
CA LEU A 39 5.74 -2.70 -5.40
C LEU A 39 5.33 -3.35 -6.71
N VAL A 40 4.20 -4.09 -6.68
CA VAL A 40 3.57 -4.58 -7.90
C VAL A 40 2.68 -3.51 -8.50
N GLY A 41 1.90 -2.81 -7.69
CA GLY A 41 1.09 -1.69 -8.17
C GLY A 41 0.23 -1.04 -7.10
N TYR A 42 -0.20 0.18 -7.40
CA TYR A 42 -1.17 0.96 -6.64
C TYR A 42 -2.38 1.20 -7.49
N PHE A 43 -3.56 1.08 -6.90
CA PHE A 43 -4.83 1.21 -7.64
C PHE A 43 -5.83 1.99 -6.81
N THR A 44 -6.72 2.70 -7.49
CA THR A 44 -7.91 3.30 -6.88
C THR A 44 -9.14 2.57 -7.36
N GLY A 45 -10.14 2.38 -6.48
CA GLY A 45 -11.37 1.71 -6.85
C GLY A 45 -12.19 2.52 -7.85
N ASP A 46 -12.80 1.85 -8.83
CA ASP A 46 -13.66 2.48 -9.83
C ASP A 46 -15.08 1.97 -9.68
N ILE A 47 -15.31 0.68 -9.92
CA ILE A 47 -16.61 0.04 -9.83
C ILE A 47 -16.58 -1.00 -8.72
N GLY A 48 -17.68 -1.13 -7.96
CA GLY A 48 -17.76 -2.02 -6.81
C GLY A 48 -17.62 -1.22 -5.53
N ALA A 49 -16.74 -1.64 -4.62
CA ALA A 49 -16.49 -0.88 -3.40
C ALA A 49 -15.85 0.47 -3.75
N LEU A 50 -16.51 1.54 -3.30
CA LEU A 50 -16.06 2.91 -3.57
C LEU A 50 -15.07 3.39 -2.51
N ASN A 51 -14.36 4.48 -2.84
CA ASN A 51 -13.44 5.15 -1.93
C ASN A 51 -12.32 4.24 -1.42
N GLN A 52 -11.79 3.38 -2.30
CA GLN A 52 -10.72 2.47 -1.94
C GLN A 52 -9.41 2.80 -2.64
N ILE A 53 -8.32 2.62 -1.88
CA ILE A 53 -6.96 2.58 -2.41
C ILE A 53 -6.44 1.19 -2.12
N VAL A 54 -5.94 0.51 -3.16
CA VAL A 54 -5.45 -0.86 -3.08
C VAL A 54 -4.02 -0.89 -3.57
N HIS A 55 -3.13 -1.53 -2.81
CA HIS A 55 -1.76 -1.71 -3.29
C HIS A 55 -1.26 -3.11 -2.98
N LEU A 56 -0.42 -3.61 -3.87
CA LEU A 56 0.11 -4.96 -3.83
C LEU A 56 1.63 -4.88 -3.82
N TRP A 57 2.24 -5.54 -2.84
CA TRP A 57 3.68 -5.60 -2.64
C TRP A 57 4.15 -7.04 -2.75
N LYS A 58 5.39 -7.23 -3.19
CA LYS A 58 6.01 -8.55 -3.35
C LYS A 58 7.33 -8.60 -2.61
N PHE A 59 7.53 -9.64 -1.82
CA PHE A 59 8.74 -9.84 -1.02
C PHE A 59 9.27 -11.26 -1.18
N GLY A 60 10.57 -11.44 -0.98
CA GLY A 60 11.17 -12.78 -0.98
C GLY A 60 10.70 -13.61 0.20
N ASP A 61 10.54 -12.98 1.37
CA ASP A 61 10.06 -13.63 2.59
C ASP A 61 9.48 -12.58 3.55
N ASP A 62 8.99 -13.04 4.70
CA ASP A 62 8.40 -12.14 5.69
C ASP A 62 9.44 -11.22 6.35
N ALA A 63 10.69 -11.67 6.45
CA ALA A 63 11.75 -10.82 7.01
C ALA A 63 12.00 -9.60 6.11
N ASP A 64 12.03 -9.79 4.78
CA ASP A 64 12.13 -8.70 3.82
C ASP A 64 10.97 -7.72 3.96
N ARG A 65 9.75 -8.25 4.11
CA ARG A 65 8.55 -7.44 4.26
C ARG A 65 8.65 -6.54 5.51
N ARG A 66 9.01 -7.13 6.63
CA ARG A 66 9.14 -6.39 7.90
C ARG A 66 10.24 -5.35 7.82
N ALA A 67 11.37 -5.69 7.21
CA ALA A 67 12.50 -4.78 7.05
C ALA A 67 12.11 -3.57 6.19
N MET A 68 11.41 -3.79 5.08
CA MET A 68 10.96 -2.69 4.22
C MET A 68 10.03 -1.73 4.96
N TRP A 69 9.01 -2.27 5.64
CA TRP A 69 8.07 -1.41 6.36
C TRP A 69 8.76 -0.67 7.51
N GLN A 70 9.72 -1.31 8.19
CA GLN A 70 10.49 -0.64 9.22
C GLN A 70 11.28 0.54 8.68
N GLU A 71 11.90 0.38 7.51
CA GLU A 71 12.61 1.47 6.83
C GLU A 71 11.66 2.60 6.44
N ILE A 72 10.48 2.27 5.89
CA ILE A 72 9.48 3.26 5.49
C ILE A 72 9.01 4.06 6.72
N TYR A 73 8.72 3.39 7.82
CA TYR A 73 8.24 4.05 9.04
C TYR A 73 9.33 4.92 9.71
N ALA A 74 10.59 4.72 9.37
CA ALA A 74 11.69 5.56 9.85
C ALA A 74 11.84 6.85 9.04
N ILE A 75 11.15 6.98 7.90
CA ILE A 75 11.22 8.16 7.05
C ILE A 75 10.28 9.23 7.61
N GLU A 76 10.84 10.37 7.98
CA GLU A 76 10.05 11.47 8.55
C GLU A 76 8.94 11.96 7.60
N GLY A 77 9.27 12.08 6.31
CA GLY A 77 8.30 12.51 5.30
C GLY A 77 7.13 11.55 5.17
N PHE A 78 7.39 10.24 5.27
CA PHE A 78 6.32 9.26 5.25
C PHE A 78 5.43 9.36 6.49
N MET A 79 6.02 9.55 7.67
CA MET A 79 5.24 9.67 8.90
C MET A 79 4.40 10.94 8.93
N ALA A 80 4.91 12.04 8.35
CA ALA A 80 4.14 13.27 8.19
C ALA A 80 2.94 13.06 7.26
N PHE A 81 3.14 12.34 6.14
CA PHE A 81 2.06 11.95 5.25
C PHE A 81 1.04 11.06 5.98
N ALA A 82 1.52 10.04 6.69
CA ALA A 82 0.65 9.08 7.38
C ALA A 82 -0.22 9.79 8.43
N ALA A 83 0.30 10.78 9.13
CA ALA A 83 -0.46 11.54 10.12
C ALA A 83 -1.66 12.24 9.51
N LYS A 84 -1.56 12.67 8.25
CA LYS A 84 -2.66 13.31 7.52
C LYS A 84 -3.57 12.32 6.84
N PHE A 85 -3.03 11.18 6.40
CA PHE A 85 -3.77 10.18 5.65
C PHE A 85 -4.62 9.27 6.55
N ARG A 86 -4.07 8.84 7.68
CA ARG A 86 -4.75 7.89 8.58
C ARG A 86 -6.15 8.32 9.00
N PRO A 87 -6.42 9.61 9.29
CA PRO A 87 -7.78 10.04 9.64
C PRO A 87 -8.80 9.85 8.52
N LEU A 88 -8.36 9.68 7.27
CA LEU A 88 -9.26 9.46 6.13
C LEU A 88 -9.70 8.01 6.02
N ILE A 89 -9.01 7.09 6.69
CA ILE A 89 -9.27 5.64 6.60
C ILE A 89 -10.42 5.26 7.53
N ARG A 90 -11.43 4.58 6.96
CA ARG A 90 -12.50 3.97 7.74
C ARG A 90 -12.16 2.52 8.10
N ILE A 91 -11.65 1.76 7.12
CA ILE A 91 -11.27 0.35 7.31
C ILE A 91 -9.95 0.11 6.58
N GLN A 92 -9.02 -0.57 7.24
CA GLN A 92 -7.80 -1.04 6.63
C GLN A 92 -7.72 -2.55 6.72
N GLU A 93 -7.43 -3.21 5.59
CA GLU A 93 -7.23 -4.65 5.54
C GLU A 93 -5.89 -4.95 4.92
N ASN A 94 -5.13 -5.82 5.56
CA ASN A 94 -3.86 -6.33 5.04
C ASN A 94 -3.98 -7.84 4.91
N LYS A 95 -3.64 -8.38 3.73
CA LYS A 95 -3.62 -9.83 3.50
C LYS A 95 -2.24 -10.23 3.04
N LEU A 96 -1.72 -11.31 3.60
CA LEU A 96 -0.52 -11.94 3.08
C LEU A 96 -0.95 -13.12 2.20
N LEU A 97 -0.43 -13.15 0.97
CA LEU A 97 -0.79 -14.13 -0.04
C LEU A 97 0.46 -14.89 -0.47
N LEU A 98 0.29 -16.16 -0.77
CA LEU A 98 1.34 -16.96 -1.37
C LEU A 98 1.05 -17.10 -2.87
N ALA A 99 2.12 -17.06 -3.69
CA ALA A 99 1.97 -17.35 -5.10
C ALA A 99 1.36 -18.75 -5.26
N SER A 100 0.34 -18.88 -6.11
CA SER A 100 -0.28 -20.17 -6.38
C SER A 100 0.71 -21.04 -7.19
N PRO A 101 0.50 -22.39 -7.22
CA PRO A 101 1.34 -23.26 -8.05
C PRO A 101 1.15 -23.05 -9.55
N TRP A 102 0.26 -22.17 -9.97
CA TRP A 102 -0.05 -21.88 -11.37
C TRP A 102 -0.23 -20.38 -11.59
N GLY A 103 -0.22 -19.98 -12.86
CA GLY A 103 -0.50 -18.61 -13.28
C GLY A 103 0.70 -17.70 -13.20
N PRO A 104 0.59 -16.48 -13.75
CA PRO A 104 1.63 -15.47 -13.63
C PRO A 104 1.66 -14.86 -12.23
N HIS A 105 2.86 -14.51 -11.78
CA HIS A 105 3.07 -13.86 -10.48
C HIS A 105 3.99 -12.66 -10.70
N PRO A 106 3.42 -11.52 -11.09
CA PRO A 106 4.18 -10.30 -11.34
C PRO A 106 5.10 -9.91 -10.20
#